data_3e2183e2e1090666ab0a73ae08c04bce
#
_entry.id   3e2183e2e1090666ab0a73ae08c04bce
#
_cell.length_a   1.000
_cell.length_b   1.000
_cell.length_c   1.000
_cell.angle_alpha   90.00
_cell.angle_beta   90.00
_cell.angle_gamma   90.00
#
_symmetry.space_group_name_H-M   'P 1'
#
loop_
_entity.id
_entity.type
_entity.pdbx_description
1 polymer ?
#
loop_
_entity_poly.entity_id
_entity_poly.type
_entity_poly.pdbx_seq_one_letter_code
_entity_poly.pdbx_strand_id
1 'polypeptide(L)'
;MRFAAALLLLLQQGLFSQTEFSQGNAERILRHLALDIGPRPMGSPAERRALEYAVSSFRESGCDTAYIMPFDRTGRVNTASGIAVGIRRGASGRTILIGGHIDSAGPEIPGADDDGSGSAVVLELARVFAQTPGRSTLLFCCFGGEEQGLEGSKHFASAYTDLDSIDLMLQADMANGLGTIDIDPDTHGASAPPWLVRACVEEFYKLGYDDLRYPTHFFSLNYAFPAGSGSDHESFLQYGIPAIDFSTDVGKPIHTPRDNFENFDPGGLKRTGDLFANLIRRFDGVVPDRETGRYWLILILHTPVFVPLWLVRAFAGMSLALAAVAFVSLRSRREPPDPALRVRWSGLKICLASLIIAACGWLSSDVIALVRGLRHPWLTAIPLYYVLALLAVVSGSWFSLHLMSRLRLSQCPYVFFKRAVILPALLIILALLFAVKLAVEPAAALLLLSLAAIVRRPALKLLLVLSSPLWLFRIVFSEWDALIFRSF
;
A
#
# COMPACT_ATOMS: atom_id res chain seq x y z
N MET A 1 -24.68 48.58 -20.47
CA MET A 1 -23.73 48.18 -19.40
C MET A 1 -24.09 46.88 -18.68
N ARG A 2 -25.34 46.62 -18.24
CA ARG A 2 -25.71 45.38 -17.52
C ARG A 2 -25.57 44.11 -18.36
N PHE A 3 -25.80 44.13 -19.67
CA PHE A 3 -25.65 42.99 -20.57
C PHE A 3 -24.18 42.58 -20.82
N ALA A 4 -23.28 43.59 -20.93
CA ALA A 4 -21.85 43.37 -21.09
C ALA A 4 -21.21 42.79 -19.81
N ALA A 5 -21.68 43.23 -18.63
CA ALA A 5 -21.23 42.66 -17.34
C ALA A 5 -21.71 41.21 -17.12
N ALA A 6 -22.94 40.89 -17.54
CA ALA A 6 -23.47 39.55 -17.48
C ALA A 6 -22.74 38.60 -18.45
N LEU A 7 -22.41 39.07 -19.65
CA LEU A 7 -21.64 38.32 -20.64
C LEU A 7 -20.19 38.09 -20.19
N LEU A 8 -19.56 39.12 -19.57
CA LEU A 8 -18.23 38.99 -18.94
C LEU A 8 -18.23 38.02 -17.76
N LEU A 9 -19.27 38.02 -16.92
CA LEU A 9 -19.44 37.03 -15.83
C LEU A 9 -19.66 35.60 -16.36
N LEU A 10 -20.45 35.45 -17.42
CA LEU A 10 -20.65 34.15 -18.06
C LEU A 10 -19.38 33.65 -18.76
N LEU A 11 -18.60 34.55 -19.39
CA LEU A 11 -17.31 34.22 -19.98
C LEU A 11 -16.25 33.91 -18.89
N GLN A 12 -16.26 34.65 -17.77
CA GLN A 12 -15.40 34.29 -16.61
C GLN A 12 -15.81 32.99 -15.96
N GLN A 13 -17.10 32.72 -15.77
CA GLN A 13 -17.55 31.42 -15.25
C GLN A 13 -17.24 30.27 -16.21
N GLY A 14 -17.33 30.49 -17.53
CA GLY A 14 -16.91 29.51 -18.53
C GLY A 14 -15.41 29.22 -18.53
N LEU A 15 -14.58 30.26 -18.34
CA LEU A 15 -13.12 30.13 -18.22
C LEU A 15 -12.71 29.49 -16.88
N PHE A 16 -13.36 29.80 -15.77
CA PHE A 16 -13.11 29.16 -14.47
C PHE A 16 -13.51 27.68 -14.46
N SER A 17 -14.60 27.31 -15.15
CA SER A 17 -15.06 25.93 -15.26
C SER A 17 -14.13 25.04 -16.11
N GLN A 18 -13.33 25.66 -17.01
CA GLN A 18 -12.36 24.92 -17.84
C GLN A 18 -11.03 24.60 -17.10
N THR A 19 -10.74 25.29 -16.00
CA THR A 19 -9.47 25.15 -15.25
C THR A 19 -9.58 24.27 -14.01
N GLU A 20 -10.76 23.74 -13.70
CA GLU A 20 -10.99 22.84 -12.57
C GLU A 20 -11.19 21.40 -13.04
N PHE A 21 -10.80 20.45 -12.18
CA PHE A 21 -11.05 19.03 -12.42
C PHE A 21 -12.55 18.74 -12.38
N SER A 22 -13.06 18.12 -13.43
CA SER A 22 -14.46 17.76 -13.56
C SER A 22 -14.68 16.25 -13.38
N GLN A 23 -15.33 15.89 -12.27
CA GLN A 23 -15.73 14.49 -12.03
C GLN A 23 -16.56 13.94 -13.20
N GLY A 24 -17.53 14.69 -13.71
CA GLY A 24 -18.39 14.23 -14.81
C GLY A 24 -17.66 14.03 -16.14
N ASN A 25 -16.54 14.76 -16.38
CA ASN A 25 -15.69 14.48 -17.53
C ASN A 25 -14.89 13.20 -17.32
N ALA A 26 -14.24 13.05 -16.17
CA ALA A 26 -13.49 11.84 -15.83
C ALA A 26 -14.39 10.59 -15.84
N GLU A 27 -15.61 10.70 -15.33
CA GLU A 27 -16.59 9.61 -15.37
C GLU A 27 -16.99 9.21 -16.80
N ARG A 28 -17.15 10.20 -17.72
CA ARG A 28 -17.39 9.89 -19.15
C ARG A 28 -16.21 9.19 -19.80
N ILE A 29 -14.98 9.59 -19.47
CA ILE A 29 -13.77 8.93 -19.94
C ILE A 29 -13.71 7.49 -19.42
N LEU A 30 -13.91 7.30 -18.11
CA LEU A 30 -13.95 5.98 -17.49
C LEU A 30 -15.02 5.09 -18.10
N ARG A 31 -16.23 5.64 -18.30
CA ARG A 31 -17.32 4.90 -18.97
C ARG A 31 -16.91 4.42 -20.35
N HIS A 32 -16.25 5.26 -21.15
CA HIS A 32 -15.76 4.89 -22.46
C HIS A 32 -14.72 3.76 -22.38
N LEU A 33 -13.75 3.85 -21.47
CA LEU A 33 -12.73 2.84 -21.28
C LEU A 33 -13.31 1.50 -20.80
N ALA A 34 -14.19 1.53 -19.80
CA ALA A 34 -14.67 0.32 -19.14
C ALA A 34 -15.87 -0.36 -19.84
N LEU A 35 -16.74 0.43 -20.52
CA LEU A 35 -17.94 -0.11 -21.19
C LEU A 35 -17.82 -0.19 -22.70
N ASP A 36 -17.40 0.90 -23.37
CA ASP A 36 -17.39 0.95 -24.83
C ASP A 36 -16.19 0.18 -25.41
N ILE A 37 -15.01 0.29 -24.79
CA ILE A 37 -13.79 -0.47 -25.13
C ILE A 37 -13.81 -1.82 -24.41
N GLY A 38 -14.11 -1.84 -23.11
CA GLY A 38 -14.21 -3.02 -22.28
C GLY A 38 -12.85 -3.59 -21.83
N PRO A 39 -12.78 -4.91 -21.58
CA PRO A 39 -11.54 -5.58 -21.18
C PRO A 39 -10.38 -5.30 -22.14
N ARG A 40 -9.26 -4.84 -21.61
CA ARG A 40 -8.10 -4.31 -22.38
C ARG A 40 -6.78 -4.92 -21.93
N PRO A 41 -6.68 -6.26 -21.85
CA PRO A 41 -5.42 -6.87 -21.42
C PRO A 41 -4.29 -6.52 -22.39
N MET A 42 -3.06 -6.47 -21.85
CA MET A 42 -1.85 -6.14 -22.61
C MET A 42 -1.79 -6.85 -23.98
N GLY A 43 -1.50 -6.11 -25.04
CA GLY A 43 -1.36 -6.59 -26.41
C GLY A 43 -2.68 -6.88 -27.13
N SER A 44 -3.82 -6.62 -26.49
CA SER A 44 -5.13 -6.81 -27.11
C SER A 44 -5.47 -5.67 -28.07
N PRO A 45 -6.34 -5.92 -29.07
CA PRO A 45 -6.89 -4.83 -29.88
C PRO A 45 -7.67 -3.78 -29.05
N ALA A 46 -8.18 -4.15 -27.89
CA ALA A 46 -8.88 -3.24 -26.98
C ALA A 46 -7.90 -2.29 -26.29
N GLU A 47 -6.77 -2.79 -25.78
CA GLU A 47 -5.69 -1.94 -25.25
C GLU A 47 -5.22 -0.94 -26.32
N ARG A 48 -5.01 -1.42 -27.54
CA ARG A 48 -4.60 -0.55 -28.67
C ARG A 48 -5.61 0.59 -28.89
N ARG A 49 -6.92 0.29 -28.91
CA ARG A 49 -7.96 1.33 -29.03
C ARG A 49 -7.93 2.31 -27.86
N ALA A 50 -7.70 1.82 -26.63
CA ALA A 50 -7.61 2.66 -25.45
C ALA A 50 -6.39 3.62 -25.51
N LEU A 51 -5.23 3.13 -25.97
CA LEU A 51 -4.04 3.96 -26.21
C LEU A 51 -4.29 5.02 -27.29
N GLU A 52 -4.94 4.66 -28.39
CA GLU A 52 -5.31 5.58 -29.47
C GLU A 52 -6.32 6.64 -28.98
N TYR A 53 -7.29 6.24 -28.16
CA TYR A 53 -8.24 7.15 -27.53
C TYR A 53 -7.51 8.12 -26.58
N ALA A 54 -6.59 7.64 -25.74
CA ALA A 54 -5.80 8.50 -24.84
C ALA A 54 -4.99 9.54 -25.62
N VAL A 55 -4.30 9.14 -26.69
CA VAL A 55 -3.55 10.08 -27.56
C VAL A 55 -4.47 11.10 -28.24
N SER A 56 -5.66 10.68 -28.69
CA SER A 56 -6.66 11.63 -29.24
C SER A 56 -7.11 12.65 -28.18
N SER A 57 -7.42 12.16 -26.99
CA SER A 57 -7.81 13.00 -25.85
C SER A 57 -6.73 14.01 -25.47
N PHE A 58 -5.45 13.63 -25.47
CA PHE A 58 -4.34 14.56 -25.26
C PHE A 58 -4.25 15.65 -26.33
N ARG A 59 -4.44 15.29 -27.59
CA ARG A 59 -4.46 16.27 -28.70
C ARG A 59 -5.64 17.22 -28.60
N GLU A 60 -6.82 16.69 -28.34
CA GLU A 60 -8.05 17.49 -28.16
C GLU A 60 -7.96 18.42 -26.95
N SER A 61 -7.27 18.00 -25.89
CA SER A 61 -6.96 18.83 -24.72
C SER A 61 -5.98 19.96 -25.01
N GLY A 62 -5.23 19.88 -26.11
CA GLY A 62 -4.26 20.91 -26.54
C GLY A 62 -2.84 20.66 -26.04
N CYS A 63 -2.46 19.41 -25.79
CA CYS A 63 -1.04 19.06 -25.57
C CYS A 63 -0.20 19.42 -26.80
N ASP A 64 1.00 19.96 -26.59
CA ASP A 64 1.94 20.33 -27.65
C ASP A 64 2.37 19.13 -28.50
N THR A 65 2.41 17.96 -27.88
CA THR A 65 2.77 16.69 -28.51
C THR A 65 1.96 15.57 -27.89
N ALA A 66 1.46 14.63 -28.71
CA ALA A 66 0.83 13.41 -28.24
C ALA A 66 1.07 12.25 -29.20
N TYR A 67 1.56 11.12 -28.64
CA TYR A 67 1.94 9.93 -29.42
C TYR A 67 1.85 8.67 -28.57
N ILE A 68 1.86 7.51 -29.22
CA ILE A 68 2.08 6.23 -28.57
C ILE A 68 3.57 5.90 -28.66
N MET A 69 4.23 5.67 -27.52
CA MET A 69 5.55 5.08 -27.42
C MET A 69 5.40 3.56 -27.42
N PRO A 70 5.72 2.87 -28.53
CA PRO A 70 5.53 1.43 -28.64
C PRO A 70 6.63 0.67 -27.91
N PHE A 71 6.30 -0.52 -27.40
CA PHE A 71 7.28 -1.48 -26.91
C PHE A 71 6.82 -2.92 -27.15
N ASP A 72 7.81 -3.82 -27.17
CA ASP A 72 7.59 -5.25 -27.31
C ASP A 72 8.09 -5.97 -26.05
N ARG A 73 7.19 -6.73 -25.43
CA ARG A 73 7.57 -7.68 -24.39
C ARG A 73 8.05 -8.97 -25.03
N THR A 74 9.31 -9.31 -24.84
CA THR A 74 9.85 -10.59 -25.29
C THR A 74 9.66 -11.67 -24.22
N GLY A 75 9.10 -12.81 -24.60
CA GLY A 75 8.83 -13.90 -23.67
C GLY A 75 8.38 -15.18 -24.39
N ARG A 76 7.64 -16.03 -23.71
CA ARG A 76 7.03 -17.24 -24.32
C ARG A 76 6.10 -16.88 -25.49
N VAL A 77 5.43 -15.73 -25.39
CA VAL A 77 4.67 -15.10 -26.46
C VAL A 77 5.15 -13.65 -26.52
N ASN A 78 5.59 -13.22 -27.70
CA ASN A 78 5.93 -11.81 -27.91
C ASN A 78 4.64 -11.01 -27.99
N THR A 79 4.55 -9.97 -27.19
CA THR A 79 3.35 -9.14 -27.06
C THR A 79 3.74 -7.69 -27.30
N ALA A 80 3.14 -7.06 -28.31
CA ALA A 80 3.31 -5.63 -28.57
C ALA A 80 2.31 -4.82 -27.75
N SER A 81 2.76 -3.76 -27.13
CA SER A 81 1.95 -2.80 -26.37
C SER A 81 2.49 -1.37 -26.58
N GLY A 82 2.12 -0.43 -25.74
CA GLY A 82 2.58 0.95 -25.82
C GLY A 82 2.23 1.79 -24.60
N ILE A 83 2.73 3.01 -24.63
CA ILE A 83 2.42 4.04 -23.64
C ILE A 83 1.84 5.23 -24.39
N ALA A 84 0.65 5.69 -24.01
CA ALA A 84 0.11 6.95 -24.54
C ALA A 84 0.75 8.10 -23.78
N VAL A 85 1.43 8.99 -24.50
CA VAL A 85 2.16 10.12 -23.95
C VAL A 85 1.59 11.42 -24.49
N GLY A 86 1.21 12.33 -23.58
CA GLY A 86 0.83 13.72 -23.88
C GLY A 86 1.81 14.68 -23.20
N ILE A 87 2.26 15.70 -23.92
CA ILE A 87 3.25 16.66 -23.43
C ILE A 87 2.68 18.07 -23.52
N ARG A 88 2.67 18.79 -22.38
CA ARG A 88 2.51 20.24 -22.33
C ARG A 88 3.83 20.85 -21.88
N ARG A 89 4.46 21.62 -22.74
CA ARG A 89 5.78 22.23 -22.50
C ARG A 89 5.69 23.38 -21.50
N GLY A 90 6.64 23.45 -20.60
CA GLY A 90 6.85 24.55 -19.63
C GLY A 90 8.14 25.30 -19.88
N ALA A 91 8.34 26.41 -19.16
CA ALA A 91 9.50 27.29 -19.34
C ALA A 91 10.62 27.09 -18.33
N SER A 92 10.40 26.32 -17.24
CA SER A 92 11.34 26.21 -16.13
C SER A 92 12.43 25.15 -16.28
N GLY A 93 12.33 24.29 -17.30
CA GLY A 93 13.18 23.09 -17.41
C GLY A 93 12.84 21.97 -16.42
N ARG A 94 11.86 22.16 -15.54
CA ARG A 94 11.35 21.14 -14.61
C ARG A 94 10.21 20.35 -15.26
N THR A 95 10.15 19.06 -15.01
CA THR A 95 9.11 18.18 -15.58
C THR A 95 8.40 17.40 -14.47
N ILE A 96 7.07 17.42 -14.52
CA ILE A 96 6.20 16.60 -13.65
C ILE A 96 5.51 15.58 -14.55
N LEU A 97 5.64 14.30 -14.23
CA LEU A 97 4.92 13.22 -14.89
C LEU A 97 3.68 12.85 -14.07
N ILE A 98 2.56 12.70 -14.74
CA ILE A 98 1.29 12.24 -14.19
C ILE A 98 0.94 10.95 -14.90
N GLY A 99 0.85 9.85 -14.16
CA GLY A 99 0.67 8.50 -14.68
C GLY A 99 -0.60 7.80 -14.18
N GLY A 100 -1.03 6.83 -14.96
CA GLY A 100 -2.01 5.79 -14.66
C GLY A 100 -1.81 4.68 -15.66
N HIS A 101 -2.30 3.47 -15.42
CA HIS A 101 -2.20 2.42 -16.42
C HIS A 101 -3.49 2.21 -17.22
N ILE A 102 -3.39 1.72 -18.45
CA ILE A 102 -4.53 1.66 -19.34
C ILE A 102 -4.99 0.23 -19.63
N ASP A 103 -4.14 -0.74 -19.41
CA ASP A 103 -4.50 -2.15 -19.53
C ASP A 103 -5.38 -2.63 -18.37
N SER A 104 -5.90 -3.83 -18.46
CA SER A 104 -6.67 -4.50 -17.40
C SER A 104 -6.16 -5.92 -17.22
N ALA A 105 -6.39 -6.50 -16.04
CA ALA A 105 -5.79 -7.76 -15.60
C ALA A 105 -6.11 -8.98 -16.48
N GLY A 106 -7.19 -8.94 -17.25
CA GLY A 106 -7.56 -10.09 -18.07
C GLY A 106 -8.68 -9.84 -19.08
N PRO A 107 -8.95 -10.84 -19.96
CA PRO A 107 -9.89 -10.69 -21.08
C PRO A 107 -11.36 -10.59 -20.66
N GLU A 108 -11.70 -10.92 -19.41
CA GLU A 108 -13.06 -10.83 -18.86
C GLU A 108 -13.19 -9.73 -17.80
N ILE A 109 -12.13 -8.94 -17.59
CA ILE A 109 -12.03 -7.93 -16.54
C ILE A 109 -12.12 -6.56 -17.20
N PRO A 110 -13.23 -5.81 -17.01
CA PRO A 110 -13.38 -4.48 -17.59
C PRO A 110 -12.35 -3.46 -17.07
N GLY A 111 -11.81 -3.65 -15.85
CA GLY A 111 -10.82 -2.76 -15.28
C GLY A 111 -11.37 -1.34 -15.14
N ALA A 112 -12.50 -1.18 -14.48
CA ALA A 112 -13.08 0.15 -14.27
C ALA A 112 -12.34 0.88 -13.16
N ASP A 113 -12.08 0.19 -12.05
CA ASP A 113 -11.26 0.69 -10.97
C ASP A 113 -9.78 0.57 -11.35
N ASP A 114 -9.37 -0.61 -11.72
CA ASP A 114 -8.00 -1.04 -11.97
C ASP A 114 -7.72 -1.21 -13.50
N ASP A 115 -7.14 -0.21 -14.23
CA ASP A 115 -7.00 1.18 -13.81
C ASP A 115 -7.57 2.14 -14.88
N GLY A 116 -8.80 1.84 -15.31
CA GLY A 116 -9.55 2.80 -16.13
C GLY A 116 -9.77 4.12 -15.39
N SER A 117 -9.85 4.06 -14.04
CA SER A 117 -10.12 5.22 -13.19
C SER A 117 -8.93 6.17 -13.10
N GLY A 118 -7.72 5.68 -12.88
CA GLY A 118 -6.52 6.51 -12.89
C GLY A 118 -6.21 7.05 -14.29
N SER A 119 -6.34 6.21 -15.34
CA SER A 119 -6.27 6.71 -16.71
C SER A 119 -7.27 7.85 -16.98
N ALA A 120 -8.50 7.76 -16.46
CA ALA A 120 -9.49 8.83 -16.60
C ALA A 120 -9.07 10.11 -15.84
N VAL A 121 -8.46 9.97 -14.68
CA VAL A 121 -7.87 11.10 -13.93
C VAL A 121 -6.77 11.77 -14.73
N VAL A 122 -5.84 11.00 -15.31
CA VAL A 122 -4.73 11.52 -16.13
C VAL A 122 -5.26 12.30 -17.35
N LEU A 123 -6.24 11.73 -18.08
CA LEU A 123 -6.82 12.38 -19.26
C LEU A 123 -7.58 13.67 -18.91
N GLU A 124 -8.31 13.70 -17.80
CA GLU A 124 -9.01 14.90 -17.35
C GLU A 124 -8.02 15.98 -16.84
N LEU A 125 -6.94 15.58 -16.16
CA LEU A 125 -5.87 16.51 -15.78
C LEU A 125 -5.18 17.13 -17.01
N ALA A 126 -4.99 16.35 -18.07
CA ALA A 126 -4.48 16.88 -19.34
C ALA A 126 -5.41 17.98 -19.89
N ARG A 127 -6.73 17.79 -19.87
CA ARG A 127 -7.71 18.82 -20.24
C ARG A 127 -7.58 20.08 -19.38
N VAL A 128 -7.39 19.91 -18.06
CA VAL A 128 -7.28 21.04 -17.12
C VAL A 128 -6.00 21.85 -17.37
N PHE A 129 -4.88 21.18 -17.63
CA PHE A 129 -3.57 21.81 -17.63
C PHE A 129 -2.95 22.02 -19.01
N ALA A 130 -3.35 21.32 -20.07
CA ALA A 130 -2.72 21.44 -21.37
C ALA A 130 -2.78 22.87 -21.95
N GLN A 131 -3.88 23.57 -21.74
CA GLN A 131 -4.06 24.96 -22.19
C GLN A 131 -3.76 26.00 -21.09
N THR A 132 -3.43 25.56 -19.87
CA THR A 132 -3.12 26.46 -18.76
C THR A 132 -1.63 26.80 -18.77
N PRO A 133 -1.24 28.09 -18.86
CA PRO A 133 0.17 28.46 -18.76
C PRO A 133 0.76 27.96 -17.44
N GLY A 134 1.90 27.29 -17.51
CA GLY A 134 2.61 26.78 -16.34
C GLY A 134 4.10 26.78 -16.57
N ARG A 135 4.86 26.70 -15.49
CA ARG A 135 6.33 26.77 -15.51
C ARG A 135 6.96 25.40 -15.82
N SER A 136 6.44 24.33 -15.19
CA SER A 136 6.94 22.97 -15.43
C SER A 136 6.39 22.40 -16.73
N THR A 137 7.17 21.58 -17.40
CA THR A 137 6.64 20.68 -18.42
C THR A 137 5.79 19.61 -17.73
N LEU A 138 4.62 19.32 -18.29
CA LEU A 138 3.78 18.21 -17.80
C LEU A 138 3.79 17.08 -18.82
N LEU A 139 4.11 15.87 -18.35
CA LEU A 139 4.00 14.62 -19.08
C LEU A 139 2.77 13.88 -18.54
N PHE A 140 1.81 13.58 -19.40
CA PHE A 140 0.66 12.75 -19.10
C PHE A 140 0.89 11.39 -19.74
N CYS A 141 0.91 10.33 -18.95
CA CYS A 141 1.21 8.98 -19.40
C CYS A 141 0.09 8.02 -19.01
N CYS A 142 -0.42 7.25 -19.99
CA CYS A 142 -1.21 6.07 -19.73
C CYS A 142 -0.37 4.86 -20.13
N PHE A 143 0.13 4.12 -19.14
CA PHE A 143 1.02 2.97 -19.35
C PHE A 143 0.24 1.73 -19.75
N GLY A 144 0.71 0.97 -20.74
CA GLY A 144 0.19 -0.35 -21.05
C GLY A 144 1.06 -1.42 -20.43
N GLY A 145 0.48 -2.58 -20.10
CA GLY A 145 1.21 -3.75 -19.58
C GLY A 145 1.68 -3.61 -18.15
N GLU A 146 1.02 -2.80 -17.34
CA GLU A 146 1.23 -2.71 -15.89
C GLU A 146 0.96 -4.06 -15.24
N GLU A 147 -0.20 -4.64 -15.49
CA GLU A 147 -0.72 -5.92 -15.00
C GLU A 147 0.16 -7.14 -15.35
N GLN A 148 1.07 -6.96 -16.26
CA GLN A 148 2.05 -7.98 -16.63
C GLN A 148 3.43 -7.75 -16.00
N GLY A 149 3.50 -6.88 -15.00
CA GLY A 149 4.69 -6.58 -14.21
C GLY A 149 5.36 -5.27 -14.58
N LEU A 150 4.60 -4.18 -14.71
CA LEU A 150 5.07 -2.81 -14.94
C LEU A 150 5.86 -2.67 -16.26
N GLU A 151 5.48 -3.41 -17.31
CA GLU A 151 6.25 -3.49 -18.54
C GLU A 151 6.36 -2.12 -19.24
N GLY A 152 5.26 -1.35 -19.25
CA GLY A 152 5.23 -0.03 -19.88
C GLY A 152 6.08 1.01 -19.15
N SER A 153 5.93 1.14 -17.84
CA SER A 153 6.72 2.09 -17.06
C SER A 153 8.21 1.73 -17.01
N LYS A 154 8.55 0.44 -16.93
CA LYS A 154 9.93 -0.04 -17.05
C LYS A 154 10.53 0.31 -18.42
N HIS A 155 9.77 0.08 -19.50
CA HIS A 155 10.20 0.46 -20.84
C HIS A 155 10.37 1.97 -20.94
N PHE A 156 9.40 2.76 -20.46
CA PHE A 156 9.49 4.21 -20.45
C PHE A 156 10.73 4.70 -19.70
N ALA A 157 10.94 4.25 -18.47
CA ALA A 157 12.07 4.64 -17.65
C ALA A 157 13.45 4.24 -18.25
N SER A 158 13.49 3.18 -19.06
CA SER A 158 14.74 2.74 -19.69
C SER A 158 15.01 3.36 -21.06
N ALA A 159 13.98 3.80 -21.79
CA ALA A 159 14.09 4.21 -23.20
C ALA A 159 13.71 5.67 -23.48
N TYR A 160 13.09 6.38 -22.51
CA TYR A 160 12.74 7.78 -22.68
C TYR A 160 14.01 8.65 -22.63
N THR A 161 14.28 9.34 -23.73
CA THR A 161 15.55 10.07 -23.94
C THR A 161 15.80 11.19 -22.94
N ASP A 162 14.73 11.84 -22.47
CA ASP A 162 14.80 12.96 -21.54
C ASP A 162 14.42 12.56 -20.11
N LEU A 163 14.64 11.30 -19.71
CA LEU A 163 14.29 10.81 -18.37
C LEU A 163 14.88 11.67 -17.26
N ASP A 164 16.09 12.17 -17.47
CA ASP A 164 16.78 13.05 -16.52
C ASP A 164 16.12 14.42 -16.34
N SER A 165 15.19 14.81 -17.20
CA SER A 165 14.41 16.03 -17.01
C SER A 165 13.20 15.84 -16.08
N ILE A 166 12.80 14.60 -15.79
CA ILE A 166 11.63 14.30 -14.95
C ILE A 166 12.01 14.45 -13.49
N ASP A 167 11.47 15.45 -12.81
CA ASP A 167 11.78 15.77 -11.41
C ASP A 167 10.81 15.13 -10.41
N LEU A 168 9.60 14.79 -10.86
CA LEU A 168 8.52 14.26 -10.02
C LEU A 168 7.58 13.40 -10.85
N MET A 169 7.13 12.28 -10.29
CA MET A 169 6.02 11.48 -10.82
C MET A 169 4.91 11.35 -9.79
N LEU A 170 3.67 11.55 -10.23
CA LEU A 170 2.44 11.29 -9.50
C LEU A 170 1.68 10.18 -10.23
N GLN A 171 1.45 9.04 -9.57
CA GLN A 171 0.72 7.90 -10.11
C GLN A 171 -0.67 7.83 -9.48
N ALA A 172 -1.68 7.66 -10.31
CA ALA A 172 -3.02 7.28 -9.90
C ALA A 172 -3.27 5.85 -10.37
N ASP A 173 -3.28 4.95 -9.45
CA ASP A 173 -3.58 3.54 -9.70
C ASP A 173 -4.74 3.15 -8.81
N MET A 174 -5.91 3.24 -9.42
CA MET A 174 -7.24 3.19 -8.85
C MET A 174 -7.69 4.50 -8.15
N ALA A 175 -8.85 4.97 -8.58
CA ALA A 175 -9.46 6.20 -8.05
C ALA A 175 -10.95 6.00 -7.69
N ASN A 176 -11.29 4.87 -7.05
CA ASN A 176 -12.64 4.56 -6.59
C ASN A 176 -13.03 5.37 -5.35
N GLY A 177 -14.28 5.80 -5.26
CA GLY A 177 -14.83 6.45 -4.08
C GLY A 177 -15.19 5.49 -2.94
N LEU A 178 -15.27 4.19 -3.22
CA LEU A 178 -15.59 3.18 -2.21
C LEU A 178 -14.35 2.81 -1.38
N GLY A 179 -14.34 3.19 -0.12
CA GLY A 179 -13.26 2.87 0.81
C GLY A 179 -12.19 3.94 0.94
N THR A 180 -11.07 3.55 1.49
CA THR A 180 -9.92 4.44 1.75
C THR A 180 -9.05 4.61 0.51
N ILE A 181 -8.21 5.63 0.55
CA ILE A 181 -7.13 5.80 -0.42
C ILE A 181 -5.81 5.53 0.28
N ASP A 182 -4.97 4.73 -0.33
CA ASP A 182 -3.66 4.37 0.17
C ASP A 182 -2.60 5.20 -0.55
N ILE A 183 -1.60 5.67 0.20
CA ILE A 183 -0.43 6.36 -0.34
C ILE A 183 0.75 5.40 -0.35
N ASP A 184 1.28 5.07 -1.54
CA ASP A 184 2.48 4.23 -1.68
C ASP A 184 3.71 5.06 -2.09
N PRO A 185 4.62 5.31 -1.15
CA PRO A 185 5.88 5.96 -1.44
C PRO A 185 7.03 4.98 -1.67
N ASP A 186 6.80 3.67 -1.73
CA ASP A 186 7.86 2.67 -1.59
C ASP A 186 8.12 1.88 -2.88
N THR A 187 9.38 1.54 -3.11
CA THR A 187 9.84 0.49 -4.03
C THR A 187 10.97 -0.29 -3.37
N HIS A 188 11.48 -1.33 -4.03
CA HIS A 188 12.59 -2.12 -3.51
C HIS A 188 13.83 -1.27 -3.19
N GLY A 189 14.17 -1.17 -1.90
CA GLY A 189 15.34 -0.47 -1.39
C GLY A 189 15.28 1.06 -1.37
N ALA A 190 14.21 1.68 -1.88
CA ALA A 190 14.02 3.12 -1.91
C ALA A 190 12.60 3.54 -1.53
N SER A 191 12.45 4.78 -1.09
CA SER A 191 11.16 5.40 -0.83
C SER A 191 11.15 6.81 -1.43
N ALA A 192 9.98 7.35 -1.72
CA ALA A 192 9.80 8.75 -2.07
C ALA A 192 10.43 9.68 -1.01
N PRO A 193 10.93 10.85 -1.38
CA PRO A 193 11.52 11.76 -0.40
C PRO A 193 10.47 12.28 0.61
N PRO A 194 10.86 12.54 1.86
CA PRO A 194 9.96 13.02 2.90
C PRO A 194 9.18 14.27 2.54
N TRP A 195 9.76 15.17 1.74
CA TRP A 195 9.09 16.40 1.30
C TRP A 195 7.87 16.09 0.40
N LEU A 196 7.98 15.07 -0.47
CA LEU A 196 6.88 14.67 -1.36
C LEU A 196 5.74 14.05 -0.57
N VAL A 197 6.03 13.05 0.27
CA VAL A 197 5.02 12.42 1.13
C VAL A 197 4.32 13.45 2.01
N ARG A 198 5.08 14.38 2.61
CA ARG A 198 4.51 15.47 3.43
C ARG A 198 3.58 16.36 2.62
N ALA A 199 3.99 16.76 1.41
CA ALA A 199 3.16 17.58 0.55
C ALA A 199 1.86 16.89 0.16
N CYS A 200 1.93 15.60 -0.16
CA CYS A 200 0.75 14.80 -0.50
C CYS A 200 -0.23 14.69 0.66
N VAL A 201 0.26 14.38 1.85
CA VAL A 201 -0.57 14.30 3.06
C VAL A 201 -1.20 15.65 3.40
N GLU A 202 -0.44 16.73 3.34
CA GLU A 202 -0.92 18.09 3.59
C GLU A 202 -2.03 18.51 2.61
N GLU A 203 -1.81 18.30 1.29
CA GLU A 203 -2.81 18.68 0.28
C GLU A 203 -4.08 17.82 0.39
N PHE A 204 -3.95 16.54 0.73
CA PHE A 204 -5.09 15.65 0.92
C PHE A 204 -6.02 16.15 2.05
N TYR A 205 -5.46 16.39 3.22
CA TYR A 205 -6.26 16.87 4.37
C TYR A 205 -6.75 18.32 4.20
N LYS A 206 -6.03 19.16 3.45
CA LYS A 206 -6.48 20.49 3.07
C LYS A 206 -7.77 20.49 2.21
N LEU A 207 -7.95 19.46 1.39
CA LEU A 207 -9.16 19.24 0.61
C LEU A 207 -10.37 18.79 1.45
N GLY A 208 -10.15 18.49 2.73
CA GLY A 208 -11.21 18.10 3.67
C GLY A 208 -11.52 16.60 3.66
N TYR A 209 -10.70 15.77 3.00
CA TYR A 209 -10.78 14.32 3.08
C TYR A 209 -10.05 13.80 4.33
N ASP A 210 -10.44 12.63 4.84
CA ASP A 210 -9.89 12.04 6.07
C ASP A 210 -9.59 10.53 5.97
N ASP A 211 -9.72 9.98 4.78
CA ASP A 211 -9.65 8.56 4.47
C ASP A 211 -8.30 8.09 3.89
N LEU A 212 -7.21 8.89 4.05
CA LEU A 212 -5.87 8.53 3.63
C LEU A 212 -5.21 7.52 4.58
N ARG A 213 -4.68 6.43 4.03
CA ARG A 213 -3.94 5.40 4.77
C ARG A 213 -2.53 5.23 4.23
N TYR A 214 -1.66 4.66 5.07
CA TYR A 214 -0.40 4.06 4.68
C TYR A 214 -0.34 2.65 5.30
N PRO A 215 -0.66 1.58 4.53
CA PRO A 215 -0.52 0.18 4.96
C PRO A 215 0.95 -0.16 5.19
N THR A 216 1.44 0.08 6.42
CA THR A 216 2.87 0.05 6.78
C THR A 216 3.52 -1.30 6.48
N HIS A 217 2.83 -2.42 6.74
CA HIS A 217 3.41 -3.76 6.55
C HIS A 217 3.39 -4.16 5.08
N PHE A 218 2.30 -3.84 4.37
CA PHE A 218 2.16 -4.13 2.95
C PHE A 218 3.27 -3.43 2.14
N PHE A 219 3.42 -2.12 2.30
CA PHE A 219 4.46 -1.36 1.60
C PHE A 219 5.88 -1.63 2.14
N SER A 220 6.02 -2.05 3.40
CA SER A 220 7.31 -2.53 3.90
C SER A 220 7.77 -3.82 3.22
N LEU A 221 6.84 -4.66 2.74
CA LEU A 221 7.18 -5.81 1.91
C LEU A 221 7.61 -5.40 0.50
N ASN A 222 6.98 -4.38 -0.11
CA ASN A 222 7.42 -3.80 -1.39
C ASN A 222 8.83 -3.25 -1.27
N TYR A 223 9.13 -2.55 -0.17
CA TYR A 223 10.48 -2.07 0.11
C TYR A 223 11.51 -3.21 0.28
N ALA A 224 11.10 -4.34 0.85
CA ALA A 224 12.00 -5.45 1.17
C ALA A 224 12.30 -6.35 -0.02
N PHE A 225 11.33 -6.57 -0.89
CA PHE A 225 11.41 -7.57 -1.96
C PHE A 225 11.16 -6.92 -3.32
N PRO A 226 11.92 -7.33 -4.35
CA PRO A 226 11.68 -6.80 -5.68
C PRO A 226 10.32 -7.24 -6.21
N ALA A 227 9.56 -6.27 -6.56
CA ALA A 227 8.38 -6.20 -7.39
C ALA A 227 7.34 -7.34 -7.41
N GLY A 228 6.13 -6.93 -7.46
CA GLY A 228 4.94 -7.70 -7.79
C GLY A 228 3.67 -7.21 -7.13
N SER A 229 3.74 -6.11 -6.41
CA SER A 229 2.60 -5.59 -5.64
C SER A 229 2.56 -4.06 -5.56
N GLY A 230 3.42 -3.37 -6.28
CA GLY A 230 3.42 -1.93 -6.43
C GLY A 230 2.95 -1.54 -7.84
N SER A 231 2.89 -0.25 -8.11
CA SER A 231 2.44 0.34 -9.35
C SER A 231 3.59 0.98 -10.14
N ASP A 232 3.29 1.60 -11.28
CA ASP A 232 4.24 2.19 -12.23
C ASP A 232 5.24 3.19 -11.62
N HIS A 233 4.88 3.85 -10.49
CA HIS A 233 5.78 4.75 -9.76
C HIS A 233 7.08 4.08 -9.32
N GLU A 234 7.06 2.77 -9.06
CA GLU A 234 8.25 2.01 -8.67
C GLU A 234 9.36 2.09 -9.70
N SER A 235 8.99 2.03 -10.98
CA SER A 235 9.94 2.13 -12.09
C SER A 235 10.74 3.43 -12.05
N PHE A 236 10.13 4.54 -11.63
CA PHE A 236 10.77 5.84 -11.52
C PHE A 236 11.59 5.99 -10.24
N LEU A 237 11.09 5.51 -9.11
CA LEU A 237 11.85 5.48 -7.85
C LEU A 237 13.16 4.70 -7.98
N GLN A 238 13.19 3.62 -8.77
CA GLN A 238 14.40 2.84 -9.04
C GLN A 238 15.46 3.63 -9.79
N TYR A 239 15.05 4.62 -10.60
CA TYR A 239 15.96 5.57 -11.27
C TYR A 239 16.25 6.81 -10.45
N GLY A 240 15.84 6.84 -9.17
CA GLY A 240 16.08 7.97 -8.27
C GLY A 240 15.19 9.19 -8.55
N ILE A 241 14.14 9.04 -9.32
CA ILE A 241 13.12 10.07 -9.57
C ILE A 241 12.11 10.01 -8.43
N PRO A 242 11.85 11.12 -7.71
CA PRO A 242 10.79 11.20 -6.73
C PRO A 242 9.44 10.80 -7.34
N ALA A 243 8.86 9.72 -6.86
CA ALA A 243 7.58 9.22 -7.36
C ALA A 243 6.72 8.73 -6.21
N ILE A 244 5.40 8.79 -6.37
CA ILE A 244 4.44 8.37 -5.37
C ILE A 244 3.16 7.91 -6.05
N ASP A 245 2.57 6.84 -5.52
CA ASP A 245 1.30 6.31 -5.99
C ASP A 245 0.17 6.58 -5.00
N PHE A 246 -1.03 6.73 -5.55
CA PHE A 246 -2.29 6.78 -4.82
C PHE A 246 -3.21 5.70 -5.36
N SER A 247 -3.51 4.74 -4.49
CA SER A 247 -4.28 3.56 -4.81
C SER A 247 -5.53 3.49 -3.93
N THR A 248 -6.65 3.05 -4.46
CA THR A 248 -7.81 2.81 -3.61
C THR A 248 -7.77 1.41 -3.01
N ASP A 249 -8.66 1.16 -2.04
CA ASP A 249 -8.69 -0.05 -1.25
C ASP A 249 -8.64 -1.33 -2.10
N VAL A 250 -7.51 -2.00 -2.11
CA VAL A 250 -7.28 -3.29 -2.79
C VAL A 250 -8.18 -4.44 -2.27
N GLY A 251 -8.93 -4.23 -1.19
CA GLY A 251 -9.97 -5.15 -0.73
C GLY A 251 -11.24 -5.15 -1.59
N LYS A 252 -11.31 -4.30 -2.62
CA LYS A 252 -12.39 -4.28 -3.60
C LYS A 252 -12.19 -5.39 -4.65
N PRO A 253 -13.21 -5.70 -5.46
CA PRO A 253 -13.17 -6.84 -6.38
C PRO A 253 -12.34 -6.59 -7.66
N ILE A 254 -11.17 -5.94 -7.54
CA ILE A 254 -10.21 -5.80 -8.63
C ILE A 254 -9.74 -7.20 -9.11
N HIS A 255 -9.18 -7.29 -10.30
CA HIS A 255 -8.78 -8.54 -10.95
C HIS A 255 -9.91 -9.57 -11.09
N THR A 256 -11.15 -9.12 -11.08
CA THR A 256 -12.34 -9.94 -11.30
C THR A 256 -13.31 -9.26 -12.28
N PRO A 257 -14.26 -9.99 -12.91
CA PRO A 257 -15.29 -9.37 -13.74
C PRO A 257 -16.22 -8.38 -13.00
N ARG A 258 -16.11 -8.30 -11.68
CA ARG A 258 -16.84 -7.33 -10.85
C ARG A 258 -16.14 -5.97 -10.78
N ASP A 259 -14.91 -5.87 -11.26
CA ASP A 259 -14.26 -4.60 -11.51
C ASP A 259 -14.82 -3.99 -12.79
N ASN A 260 -15.99 -3.41 -12.65
CA ASN A 260 -16.79 -2.85 -13.73
C ASN A 260 -17.39 -1.50 -13.33
N PHE A 261 -17.87 -0.76 -14.30
CA PHE A 261 -18.42 0.58 -14.10
C PHE A 261 -19.62 0.62 -13.15
N GLU A 262 -20.41 -0.44 -13.06
CA GLU A 262 -21.61 -0.51 -12.21
C GLU A 262 -21.24 -0.59 -10.71
N ASN A 263 -20.09 -1.16 -10.39
CA ASN A 263 -19.58 -1.30 -9.02
C ASN A 263 -18.62 -0.18 -8.61
N PHE A 264 -18.42 0.81 -9.47
CA PHE A 264 -17.50 1.93 -9.25
C PHE A 264 -18.22 3.15 -8.68
N ASP A 265 -17.62 3.80 -7.67
CA ASP A 265 -18.10 5.08 -7.15
C ASP A 265 -17.27 6.24 -7.73
N PRO A 266 -17.87 7.09 -8.59
CA PRO A 266 -17.14 8.16 -9.26
C PRO A 266 -16.67 9.29 -8.33
N GLY A 267 -17.10 9.31 -7.06
CA GLY A 267 -16.62 10.29 -6.07
C GLY A 267 -15.12 10.28 -5.88
N GLY A 268 -14.49 9.12 -6.04
CA GLY A 268 -13.04 8.96 -5.95
C GLY A 268 -12.27 9.66 -7.06
N LEU A 269 -12.83 9.74 -8.28
CA LEU A 269 -12.22 10.48 -9.38
C LEU A 269 -11.98 11.94 -9.01
N LYS A 270 -12.96 12.57 -8.33
CA LYS A 270 -12.80 13.96 -7.89
C LYS A 270 -11.77 14.08 -6.77
N ARG A 271 -11.80 13.18 -5.81
CA ARG A 271 -10.83 13.14 -4.70
C ARG A 271 -9.39 13.08 -5.22
N THR A 272 -9.10 12.10 -6.06
CA THR A 272 -7.75 11.92 -6.65
C THR A 272 -7.40 13.05 -7.62
N GLY A 273 -8.34 13.47 -8.47
CA GLY A 273 -8.13 14.55 -9.44
C GLY A 273 -7.85 15.91 -8.79
N ASP A 274 -8.59 16.29 -7.75
CA ASP A 274 -8.36 17.54 -7.03
C ASP A 274 -7.01 17.50 -6.28
N LEU A 275 -6.65 16.35 -5.67
CA LEU A 275 -5.36 16.18 -5.04
C LEU A 275 -4.22 16.39 -6.03
N PHE A 276 -4.28 15.73 -7.18
CA PHE A 276 -3.24 15.84 -8.20
C PHE A 276 -3.18 17.25 -8.79
N ALA A 277 -4.33 17.88 -9.03
CA ALA A 277 -4.36 19.25 -9.51
C ALA A 277 -3.69 20.22 -8.51
N ASN A 278 -3.88 20.04 -7.21
CA ASN A 278 -3.22 20.83 -6.19
C ASN A 278 -1.72 20.55 -6.11
N LEU A 279 -1.31 19.28 -6.21
CA LEU A 279 0.11 18.90 -6.21
C LEU A 279 0.83 19.46 -7.45
N ILE A 280 0.23 19.38 -8.63
CA ILE A 280 0.78 19.98 -9.86
C ILE A 280 0.97 21.49 -9.67
N ARG A 281 -0.05 22.21 -9.17
CA ARG A 281 0.07 23.65 -8.90
C ARG A 281 1.12 23.97 -7.84
N ARG A 282 1.21 23.17 -6.76
CA ARG A 282 2.19 23.33 -5.68
C ARG A 282 3.62 23.21 -6.18
N PHE A 283 3.88 22.29 -7.10
CA PHE A 283 5.21 22.00 -7.61
C PHE A 283 5.55 22.68 -8.94
N ASP A 284 4.66 23.49 -9.50
CA ASP A 284 4.89 24.14 -10.78
C ASP A 284 6.09 25.09 -10.77
N GLY A 285 7.19 24.65 -11.36
CA GLY A 285 8.47 25.35 -11.44
C GLY A 285 9.28 25.38 -10.14
N VAL A 286 8.87 24.66 -9.10
CA VAL A 286 9.50 24.67 -7.77
C VAL A 286 9.69 23.25 -7.17
N VAL A 287 9.81 22.25 -8.03
CA VAL A 287 10.10 20.88 -7.56
C VAL A 287 11.46 20.87 -6.85
N PRO A 288 11.57 20.37 -5.61
CA PRO A 288 12.85 20.21 -4.91
C PRO A 288 13.80 19.27 -5.67
N ASP A 289 15.08 19.33 -5.33
CA ASP A 289 16.07 18.45 -5.92
C ASP A 289 15.76 16.98 -5.65
N ARG A 290 16.16 16.13 -6.59
CA ARG A 290 15.92 14.69 -6.50
C ARG A 290 16.67 14.11 -5.31
N GLU A 291 15.93 13.38 -4.50
CA GLU A 291 16.44 12.56 -3.40
C GLU A 291 15.54 11.34 -3.21
N THR A 292 16.08 10.29 -2.61
CA THR A 292 15.32 9.12 -2.21
C THR A 292 15.29 8.97 -0.71
N GLY A 293 14.15 8.55 -0.17
CA GLY A 293 13.99 8.29 1.25
C GLY A 293 14.49 6.89 1.66
N ARG A 294 14.92 6.76 2.92
CA ARG A 294 15.20 5.48 3.58
C ARG A 294 14.70 5.57 5.01
N TYR A 295 13.43 5.40 5.19
CA TYR A 295 12.75 5.58 6.47
C TYR A 295 11.65 4.52 6.67
N TRP A 296 11.22 4.38 7.90
CA TRP A 296 9.98 3.75 8.27
C TRP A 296 8.94 4.87 8.47
N LEU A 297 7.83 4.80 7.73
CA LEU A 297 6.76 5.79 7.75
C LEU A 297 5.63 5.33 8.67
N ILE A 298 5.10 6.26 9.45
CA ILE A 298 3.83 6.11 10.15
C ILE A 298 3.04 7.41 10.01
N LEU A 299 1.73 7.29 9.86
CA LEU A 299 0.82 8.43 9.93
C LEU A 299 0.26 8.53 11.35
N ILE A 300 0.46 9.67 12.01
CA ILE A 300 -0.05 9.96 13.34
C ILE A 300 -0.87 11.24 13.26
N LEU A 301 -2.19 11.13 13.50
CA LEU A 301 -3.10 12.28 13.48
C LEU A 301 -2.86 13.17 12.25
N HIS A 302 -2.93 12.60 11.06
CA HIS A 302 -2.73 13.28 9.78
C HIS A 302 -1.31 13.84 9.54
N THR A 303 -0.35 13.44 10.35
CA THR A 303 1.05 13.89 10.21
C THR A 303 1.95 12.71 9.86
N PRO A 304 2.70 12.77 8.76
CA PRO A 304 3.67 11.74 8.42
C PRO A 304 4.92 11.88 9.30
N VAL A 305 5.28 10.81 9.98
CA VAL A 305 6.48 10.70 10.82
C VAL A 305 7.46 9.75 10.13
N PHE A 306 8.64 10.28 9.83
CA PHE A 306 9.71 9.56 9.13
C PHE A 306 10.77 9.12 10.13
N VAL A 307 10.84 7.82 10.41
CA VAL A 307 11.85 7.25 11.29
C VAL A 307 13.00 6.69 10.45
N PRO A 308 14.21 7.27 10.51
CA PRO A 308 15.36 6.77 9.75
C PRO A 308 15.63 5.29 10.05
N LEU A 309 15.96 4.50 9.02
CA LEU A 309 16.15 3.04 9.19
C LEU A 309 17.29 2.67 10.15
N TRP A 310 18.26 3.57 10.37
CA TRP A 310 19.30 3.33 11.37
C TRP A 310 18.74 3.35 12.79
N LEU A 311 17.70 4.18 13.08
CA LEU A 311 16.99 4.15 14.37
C LEU A 311 16.21 2.85 14.54
N VAL A 312 15.57 2.34 13.49
CA VAL A 312 14.90 1.02 13.52
C VAL A 312 15.91 -0.08 13.85
N ARG A 313 17.10 -0.06 13.19
CA ARG A 313 18.18 -1.01 13.48
C ARG A 313 18.70 -0.87 14.93
N ALA A 314 18.88 0.36 15.40
CA ALA A 314 19.32 0.62 16.77
C ALA A 314 18.30 0.12 17.80
N PHE A 315 17.02 0.38 17.57
CA PHE A 315 15.92 -0.10 18.41
C PHE A 315 15.87 -1.64 18.47
N ALA A 316 15.98 -2.29 17.33
CA ALA A 316 16.03 -3.75 17.24
C ALA A 316 17.27 -4.32 17.97
N GLY A 317 18.44 -3.72 17.77
CA GLY A 317 19.68 -4.09 18.46
C GLY A 317 19.60 -3.91 19.98
N MET A 318 19.02 -2.80 20.43
CA MET A 318 18.78 -2.54 21.86
C MET A 318 17.82 -3.58 22.47
N SER A 319 16.76 -3.95 21.76
CA SER A 319 15.80 -4.97 22.21
C SER A 319 16.46 -6.35 22.34
N LEU A 320 17.32 -6.73 21.40
CA LEU A 320 18.12 -7.95 21.46
C LEU A 320 19.13 -7.91 22.59
N ALA A 321 19.82 -6.80 22.80
CA ALA A 321 20.78 -6.63 23.89
C ALA A 321 20.12 -6.73 25.26
N LEU A 322 18.96 -6.08 25.44
CA LEU A 322 18.18 -6.17 26.68
C LEU A 322 17.68 -7.59 26.94
N ALA A 323 17.26 -8.30 25.89
CA ALA A 323 16.86 -9.70 26.00
C ALA A 323 18.04 -10.58 26.45
N ALA A 324 19.24 -10.35 25.90
CA ALA A 324 20.45 -11.05 26.32
C ALA A 324 20.81 -10.77 27.80
N VAL A 325 20.74 -9.49 28.22
CA VAL A 325 20.94 -9.09 29.62
C VAL A 325 19.93 -9.77 30.55
N ALA A 326 18.64 -9.73 30.19
CA ALA A 326 17.59 -10.40 30.95
C ALA A 326 17.81 -11.91 31.01
N PHE A 327 18.22 -12.52 29.92
CA PHE A 327 18.54 -13.96 29.84
C PHE A 327 19.68 -14.34 30.79
N VAL A 328 20.76 -13.56 30.80
CA VAL A 328 21.92 -13.80 31.68
C VAL A 328 21.54 -13.56 33.15
N SER A 329 20.86 -12.44 33.45
CA SER A 329 20.47 -12.03 34.81
C SER A 329 19.49 -13.03 35.46
N LEU A 330 18.63 -13.64 34.67
CA LEU A 330 17.69 -14.66 35.13
C LEU A 330 18.31 -16.06 35.23
N ARG A 331 19.54 -16.26 34.72
CA ARG A 331 20.23 -17.55 34.77
C ARG A 331 20.44 -18.03 36.20
N SER A 332 20.65 -17.13 37.14
CA SER A 332 20.77 -17.44 38.58
C SER A 332 19.45 -17.88 39.25
N ARG A 333 18.31 -17.63 38.58
CA ARG A 333 16.98 -18.05 39.05
C ARG A 333 16.50 -19.32 38.35
N ARG A 334 17.41 -20.19 37.94
CA ARG A 334 17.10 -21.49 37.34
C ARG A 334 16.38 -22.39 38.34
N GLU A 335 15.72 -23.42 37.78
CA GLU A 335 15.07 -24.46 38.57
C GLU A 335 15.99 -24.96 39.68
N PRO A 336 15.43 -25.21 40.89
CA PRO A 336 16.19 -25.79 41.98
C PRO A 336 16.92 -27.06 41.49
N PRO A 337 18.09 -27.36 42.06
CA PRO A 337 18.89 -28.51 41.64
C PRO A 337 18.21 -29.87 41.89
N ASP A 338 17.06 -29.89 42.58
CA ASP A 338 16.32 -31.11 42.87
C ASP A 338 15.73 -31.73 41.59
N PRO A 339 16.22 -32.92 41.15
CA PRO A 339 15.71 -33.62 39.98
C PRO A 339 14.24 -34.00 40.06
N ALA A 340 13.70 -34.18 41.27
CA ALA A 340 12.30 -34.55 41.50
C ALA A 340 11.31 -33.43 41.16
N LEU A 341 11.76 -32.17 41.19
CA LEU A 341 10.96 -30.99 40.87
C LEU A 341 11.10 -30.56 39.40
N ARG A 342 11.98 -31.19 38.62
CA ARG A 342 12.19 -30.89 37.20
C ARG A 342 11.05 -31.42 36.35
N VAL A 343 10.18 -30.55 35.90
CA VAL A 343 9.13 -30.91 34.92
C VAL A 343 9.73 -30.93 33.53
N ARG A 344 9.95 -32.12 33.00
CA ARG A 344 10.46 -32.31 31.63
C ARG A 344 9.39 -31.92 30.59
N TRP A 345 9.84 -31.45 29.45
CA TRP A 345 9.00 -31.21 28.27
C TRP A 345 7.98 -30.04 28.41
N SER A 346 8.10 -29.18 29.41
CA SER A 346 7.17 -28.01 29.56
C SER A 346 7.06 -27.19 28.30
N GLY A 347 8.15 -27.00 27.56
CA GLY A 347 8.12 -26.28 26.26
C GLY A 347 7.33 -26.99 25.19
N LEU A 348 7.50 -28.30 25.04
CA LEU A 348 6.72 -29.09 24.09
C LEU A 348 5.22 -29.05 24.42
N LYS A 349 4.89 -29.17 25.72
CA LYS A 349 3.50 -29.04 26.19
C LYS A 349 2.89 -27.69 25.84
N ILE A 350 3.64 -26.60 25.97
CA ILE A 350 3.17 -25.25 25.59
C ILE A 350 3.01 -25.15 24.07
N CYS A 351 3.96 -25.65 23.29
CA CYS A 351 3.82 -25.70 21.83
C CYS A 351 2.57 -26.49 21.40
N LEU A 352 2.33 -27.67 22.02
CA LEU A 352 1.11 -28.44 21.76
C LEU A 352 -0.15 -27.68 22.13
N ALA A 353 -0.14 -26.97 23.27
CA ALA A 353 -1.25 -26.09 23.66
C ALA A 353 -1.51 -25.00 22.63
N SER A 354 -0.46 -24.34 22.15
CA SER A 354 -0.56 -23.30 21.11
C SER A 354 -1.09 -23.86 19.79
N LEU A 355 -0.63 -25.06 19.39
CA LEU A 355 -1.13 -25.76 18.20
C LEU A 355 -2.61 -26.13 18.32
N ILE A 356 -3.06 -26.53 19.51
CA ILE A 356 -4.50 -26.82 19.76
C ILE A 356 -5.32 -25.52 19.59
N ILE A 357 -4.86 -24.40 20.14
CA ILE A 357 -5.54 -23.10 20.00
C ILE A 357 -5.61 -22.70 18.52
N ALA A 358 -4.50 -22.81 17.79
CA ALA A 358 -4.44 -22.52 16.36
C ALA A 358 -5.37 -23.46 15.56
N ALA A 359 -5.38 -24.75 15.87
CA ALA A 359 -6.26 -25.72 15.22
C ALA A 359 -7.74 -25.43 15.49
N CYS A 360 -8.12 -25.01 16.69
CA CYS A 360 -9.48 -24.59 17.00
C CYS A 360 -9.89 -23.37 16.16
N GLY A 361 -9.00 -22.39 15.97
CA GLY A 361 -9.24 -21.25 15.10
C GLY A 361 -9.42 -21.65 13.65
N TRP A 362 -8.51 -22.44 13.11
CA TRP A 362 -8.56 -22.95 11.74
C TRP A 362 -9.82 -23.78 11.47
N LEU A 363 -10.08 -24.81 12.27
CA LEU A 363 -11.27 -25.67 12.11
C LEU A 363 -12.57 -24.87 12.21
N SER A 364 -12.64 -23.85 13.06
CA SER A 364 -13.83 -22.98 13.14
C SER A 364 -14.06 -22.24 11.81
N SER A 365 -13.00 -21.76 11.18
CA SER A 365 -13.07 -21.10 9.86
C SER A 365 -13.53 -22.08 8.78
N ASP A 366 -12.95 -23.28 8.72
CA ASP A 366 -13.32 -24.29 7.72
C ASP A 366 -14.76 -24.78 7.88
N VAL A 367 -15.22 -24.97 9.14
CA VAL A 367 -16.62 -25.34 9.40
C VAL A 367 -17.58 -24.26 8.92
N ILE A 368 -17.26 -22.97 9.14
CA ILE A 368 -18.10 -21.87 8.66
C ILE A 368 -18.07 -21.81 7.13
N ALA A 369 -16.92 -21.99 6.49
CA ALA A 369 -16.79 -22.05 5.04
C ALA A 369 -17.66 -23.16 4.46
N LEU A 370 -17.60 -24.35 5.05
CA LEU A 370 -18.42 -25.50 4.65
C LEU A 370 -19.93 -25.24 4.81
N VAL A 371 -20.34 -24.71 5.97
CA VAL A 371 -21.76 -24.44 6.27
C VAL A 371 -22.35 -23.34 5.38
N ARG A 372 -21.53 -22.32 5.06
CA ARG A 372 -21.95 -21.19 4.22
C ARG A 372 -21.82 -21.49 2.73
N GLY A 373 -21.13 -22.55 2.33
CA GLY A 373 -20.85 -22.86 0.92
C GLY A 373 -19.94 -21.84 0.25
N LEU A 374 -19.17 -21.06 1.02
CA LEU A 374 -18.26 -20.01 0.55
C LEU A 374 -16.84 -20.40 0.83
N ARG A 375 -15.96 -20.27 -0.15
CA ARG A 375 -14.52 -20.56 0.01
C ARG A 375 -13.85 -19.61 1.01
N HIS A 376 -14.28 -18.34 1.01
CA HIS A 376 -13.73 -17.28 1.86
C HIS A 376 -14.85 -16.46 2.52
N PRO A 377 -15.56 -17.03 3.52
CA PRO A 377 -16.73 -16.38 4.11
C PRO A 377 -16.41 -15.12 4.92
N TRP A 378 -15.15 -14.90 5.33
CA TRP A 378 -14.70 -13.68 6.02
C TRP A 378 -14.78 -12.42 5.17
N LEU A 379 -14.71 -12.52 3.84
CA LEU A 379 -14.83 -11.38 2.93
C LEU A 379 -16.21 -10.71 2.98
N THR A 380 -17.25 -11.45 3.37
CA THR A 380 -18.63 -10.92 3.40
C THR A 380 -19.02 -10.28 4.73
N ALA A 381 -18.27 -10.54 5.81
CA ALA A 381 -18.65 -10.07 7.14
C ALA A 381 -17.43 -10.01 8.10
N ILE A 382 -16.42 -9.23 7.74
CA ILE A 382 -15.13 -9.11 8.47
C ILE A 382 -15.31 -8.91 9.99
N PRO A 383 -16.15 -7.95 10.50
CA PRO A 383 -16.32 -7.76 11.94
C PRO A 383 -16.86 -9.00 12.67
N LEU A 384 -17.75 -9.73 12.04
CA LEU A 384 -18.30 -10.97 12.61
C LEU A 384 -17.22 -12.04 12.73
N TYR A 385 -16.33 -12.11 11.74
CA TYR A 385 -15.19 -13.04 11.75
C TYR A 385 -14.20 -12.73 12.88
N TYR A 386 -13.92 -11.48 13.19
CA TYR A 386 -13.11 -11.12 14.35
C TYR A 386 -13.73 -11.64 15.66
N VAL A 387 -15.04 -11.49 15.82
CA VAL A 387 -15.76 -12.03 16.99
C VAL A 387 -15.66 -13.54 17.05
N LEU A 388 -15.86 -14.22 15.93
CA LEU A 388 -15.76 -15.69 15.85
C LEU A 388 -14.32 -16.18 16.10
N ALA A 389 -13.32 -15.50 15.56
CA ALA A 389 -11.92 -15.81 15.81
C ALA A 389 -11.56 -15.63 17.29
N LEU A 390 -12.03 -14.56 17.93
CA LEU A 390 -11.86 -14.35 19.36
C LEU A 390 -12.52 -15.46 20.18
N LEU A 391 -13.75 -15.85 19.86
CA LEU A 391 -14.45 -16.94 20.52
C LEU A 391 -13.73 -18.28 20.32
N ALA A 392 -13.22 -18.55 19.12
CA ALA A 392 -12.43 -19.75 18.83
C ALA A 392 -11.12 -19.79 19.64
N VAL A 393 -10.41 -18.64 19.75
CA VAL A 393 -9.19 -18.52 20.57
C VAL A 393 -9.52 -18.72 22.07
N VAL A 394 -10.59 -18.11 22.58
CA VAL A 394 -11.03 -18.27 23.97
C VAL A 394 -11.40 -19.71 24.26
N SER A 395 -12.21 -20.34 23.40
CA SER A 395 -12.63 -21.73 23.54
C SER A 395 -11.46 -22.70 23.42
N GLY A 396 -10.58 -22.49 22.44
CA GLY A 396 -9.36 -23.26 22.26
C GLY A 396 -8.40 -23.12 23.45
N SER A 397 -8.30 -21.91 24.01
CA SER A 397 -7.50 -21.66 25.23
C SER A 397 -8.09 -22.39 26.43
N TRP A 398 -9.39 -22.31 26.63
CA TRP A 398 -10.09 -23.03 27.70
C TRP A 398 -9.90 -24.54 27.56
N PHE A 399 -10.14 -25.10 26.38
CA PHE A 399 -9.96 -26.53 26.08
C PHE A 399 -8.50 -26.96 26.31
N SER A 400 -7.56 -26.18 25.79
CA SER A 400 -6.13 -26.43 25.96
C SER A 400 -5.72 -26.41 27.45
N LEU A 401 -6.18 -25.39 28.22
CA LEU A 401 -5.92 -25.30 29.65
C LEU A 401 -6.56 -26.46 30.42
N HIS A 402 -7.77 -26.88 30.07
CA HIS A 402 -8.42 -28.03 30.68
C HIS A 402 -7.64 -29.33 30.43
N LEU A 403 -7.20 -29.55 29.17
CA LEU A 403 -6.36 -30.70 28.82
C LEU A 403 -5.01 -30.64 29.56
N MET A 404 -4.41 -29.43 29.63
CA MET A 404 -3.13 -29.20 30.28
C MET A 404 -3.20 -29.25 31.80
N SER A 405 -4.38 -29.08 32.42
CA SER A 405 -4.56 -29.16 33.87
C SER A 405 -4.11 -30.50 34.45
N ARG A 406 -4.18 -31.53 33.64
CA ARG A 406 -3.68 -32.91 33.99
C ARG A 406 -2.18 -33.07 33.79
N LEU A 407 -1.49 -32.07 33.21
CA LEU A 407 -0.06 -32.11 32.93
C LEU A 407 0.69 -31.19 33.90
N ARG A 408 1.71 -31.70 34.56
CA ARG A 408 2.57 -30.83 35.38
C ARG A 408 3.38 -29.90 34.47
N LEU A 409 3.30 -28.62 34.71
CA LEU A 409 4.11 -27.58 34.09
C LEU A 409 5.16 -27.05 35.06
N SER A 410 6.29 -26.58 34.53
CA SER A 410 7.31 -25.93 35.35
C SER A 410 6.71 -24.69 36.01
N GLN A 411 7.01 -24.48 37.29
CA GLN A 411 6.68 -23.27 38.03
C GLN A 411 7.76 -22.19 37.90
N CYS A 412 8.87 -22.48 37.21
CA CYS A 412 9.97 -21.56 37.02
C CYS A 412 9.68 -20.57 35.87
N PRO A 413 9.49 -19.27 36.13
CA PRO A 413 9.23 -18.28 35.09
C PRO A 413 10.32 -18.20 34.00
N TYR A 414 11.56 -18.50 34.35
CA TYR A 414 12.68 -18.51 33.43
C TYR A 414 12.51 -19.50 32.28
N VAL A 415 11.88 -20.65 32.55
CA VAL A 415 11.61 -21.68 31.54
C VAL A 415 10.68 -21.15 30.44
N PHE A 416 9.72 -20.32 30.79
CA PHE A 416 8.78 -19.70 29.85
C PHE A 416 9.42 -18.51 29.14
N PHE A 417 10.08 -17.63 29.89
CA PHE A 417 10.75 -16.47 29.33
C PHE A 417 11.74 -16.83 28.21
N LYS A 418 12.67 -17.76 28.47
CA LYS A 418 13.69 -18.15 27.47
C LYS A 418 13.09 -18.71 26.18
N ARG A 419 11.86 -19.19 26.19
CA ARG A 419 11.15 -19.66 25.00
C ARG A 419 10.36 -18.54 24.32
N ALA A 420 9.74 -17.70 25.11
CA ALA A 420 8.99 -16.55 24.60
C ALA A 420 9.86 -15.56 23.81
N VAL A 421 11.15 -15.43 24.17
CA VAL A 421 12.08 -14.54 23.48
C VAL A 421 12.62 -15.10 22.15
N ILE A 422 12.52 -16.40 21.90
CA ILE A 422 13.11 -17.03 20.70
C ILE A 422 12.43 -16.53 19.43
N LEU A 423 11.11 -16.58 19.38
CA LEU A 423 10.36 -16.19 18.19
C LEU A 423 10.57 -14.70 17.81
N PRO A 424 10.33 -13.73 18.70
CA PRO A 424 10.57 -12.33 18.33
C PRO A 424 12.04 -12.03 18.04
N ALA A 425 12.99 -12.67 18.72
CA ALA A 425 14.41 -12.52 18.39
C ALA A 425 14.74 -13.04 16.99
N LEU A 426 14.19 -14.20 16.60
CA LEU A 426 14.35 -14.75 15.26
C LEU A 426 13.71 -13.85 14.21
N LEU A 427 12.49 -13.35 14.47
CA LEU A 427 11.81 -12.41 13.58
C LEU A 427 12.61 -11.11 13.41
N ILE A 428 13.20 -10.58 14.48
CA ILE A 428 14.09 -9.39 14.38
C ILE A 428 15.29 -9.70 13.48
N ILE A 429 15.95 -10.81 13.67
CA ILE A 429 17.12 -11.18 12.86
C ILE A 429 16.73 -11.31 11.39
N LEU A 430 15.64 -12.00 11.09
CA LEU A 430 15.14 -12.12 9.72
C LEU A 430 14.74 -10.77 9.13
N ALA A 431 14.06 -9.94 9.92
CA ALA A 431 13.66 -8.61 9.48
C ALA A 431 14.87 -7.71 9.21
N LEU A 432 15.91 -7.75 10.07
CA LEU A 432 17.14 -6.97 9.85
C LEU A 432 17.92 -7.41 8.61
N LEU A 433 17.81 -8.68 8.22
CA LEU A 433 18.48 -9.22 7.04
C LEU A 433 17.70 -8.93 5.74
N PHE A 434 16.38 -9.02 5.76
CA PHE A 434 15.57 -9.02 4.55
C PHE A 434 14.54 -7.90 4.46
N ALA A 435 14.00 -7.41 5.60
CA ALA A 435 12.85 -6.51 5.62
C ALA A 435 12.91 -5.55 6.82
N VAL A 436 13.92 -4.68 6.86
CA VAL A 436 14.26 -3.87 8.04
C VAL A 436 13.08 -3.06 8.60
N LYS A 437 12.17 -2.59 7.77
CA LYS A 437 10.97 -1.85 8.20
C LYS A 437 10.05 -2.72 9.08
N LEU A 438 10.03 -4.04 8.88
CA LEU A 438 9.24 -5.00 9.68
C LEU A 438 9.91 -5.41 11.00
N ALA A 439 11.06 -4.85 11.35
CA ALA A 439 11.74 -5.17 12.60
C ALA A 439 11.11 -4.49 13.83
N VAL A 440 10.28 -3.46 13.64
CA VAL A 440 9.74 -2.62 14.72
C VAL A 440 8.84 -3.41 15.66
N GLU A 441 7.89 -4.15 15.12
CA GLU A 441 6.90 -4.90 15.90
C GLU A 441 7.55 -6.02 16.73
N PRO A 442 8.36 -6.91 16.18
CA PRO A 442 9.03 -7.93 16.98
C PRO A 442 10.05 -7.33 17.96
N ALA A 443 10.67 -6.16 17.64
CA ALA A 443 11.54 -5.47 18.57
C ALA A 443 10.78 -4.90 19.77
N ALA A 444 9.61 -4.30 19.56
CA ALA A 444 8.74 -3.83 20.61
C ALA A 444 8.24 -4.99 21.49
N ALA A 445 7.82 -6.08 20.87
CA ALA A 445 7.40 -7.28 21.60
C ALA A 445 8.53 -7.85 22.47
N LEU A 446 9.75 -7.97 21.92
CA LEU A 446 10.92 -8.47 22.65
C LEU A 446 11.34 -7.54 23.79
N LEU A 447 11.28 -6.21 23.56
CA LEU A 447 11.55 -5.21 24.60
C LEU A 447 10.61 -5.38 25.79
N LEU A 448 9.29 -5.46 25.54
CA LEU A 448 8.29 -5.63 26.58
C LEU A 448 8.46 -6.93 27.37
N LEU A 449 8.73 -8.04 26.68
CA LEU A 449 9.03 -9.33 27.31
C LEU A 449 10.29 -9.25 28.19
N SER A 450 11.33 -8.58 27.71
CA SER A 450 12.58 -8.45 28.45
C SER A 450 12.42 -7.57 29.68
N LEU A 451 11.66 -6.47 29.57
CA LEU A 451 11.28 -5.63 30.72
C LEU A 451 10.43 -6.41 31.72
N ALA A 452 9.45 -7.19 31.24
CA ALA A 452 8.62 -8.03 32.11
C ALA A 452 9.45 -9.04 32.91
N ALA A 453 10.54 -9.56 32.33
CA ALA A 453 11.43 -10.48 33.02
C ALA A 453 12.19 -9.81 34.17
N ILE A 454 12.56 -8.53 34.05
CA ILE A 454 13.35 -7.77 35.01
C ILE A 454 12.47 -7.17 36.13
N VAL A 455 11.28 -6.69 35.75
CA VAL A 455 10.34 -6.00 36.67
C VAL A 455 9.89 -6.95 37.78
N ARG A 456 9.86 -6.42 39.05
CA ARG A 456 9.46 -7.16 40.25
C ARG A 456 7.98 -7.01 40.58
N ARG A 457 7.35 -5.87 40.19
CA ARG A 457 5.92 -5.57 40.50
C ARG A 457 5.01 -6.49 39.63
N PRO A 458 4.17 -7.35 40.27
CA PRO A 458 3.42 -8.36 39.51
C PRO A 458 2.41 -7.75 38.55
N ALA A 459 1.71 -6.69 38.92
CA ALA A 459 0.75 -6.01 38.02
C ALA A 459 1.42 -5.43 36.77
N LEU A 460 2.57 -4.76 36.95
CA LEU A 460 3.32 -4.21 35.80
C LEU A 460 3.90 -5.34 34.92
N LYS A 461 4.38 -6.41 35.54
CA LYS A 461 4.83 -7.60 34.81
C LYS A 461 3.71 -8.19 33.96
N LEU A 462 2.53 -8.37 34.53
CA LEU A 462 1.36 -8.88 33.80
C LEU A 462 0.99 -7.97 32.63
N LEU A 463 0.95 -6.66 32.85
CA LEU A 463 0.67 -5.67 31.79
C LEU A 463 1.68 -5.79 30.64
N LEU A 464 2.98 -5.83 30.94
CA LEU A 464 4.03 -5.96 29.91
C LEU A 464 3.94 -7.26 29.12
N VAL A 465 3.64 -8.40 29.80
CA VAL A 465 3.47 -9.70 29.15
C VAL A 465 2.24 -9.70 28.24
N LEU A 466 1.11 -9.13 28.68
CA LEU A 466 -0.11 -9.07 27.88
C LEU A 466 0.01 -8.07 26.72
N SER A 467 0.76 -6.99 26.88
CA SER A 467 0.98 -5.98 25.83
C SER A 467 1.97 -6.46 24.75
N SER A 468 2.88 -7.39 25.07
CA SER A 468 3.90 -7.84 24.13
C SER A 468 3.32 -8.43 22.84
N PRO A 469 2.36 -9.38 22.84
CA PRO A 469 1.83 -9.95 21.61
C PRO A 469 1.01 -8.95 20.79
N LEU A 470 0.45 -7.89 21.39
CA LEU A 470 -0.34 -6.91 20.68
C LEU A 470 0.44 -6.23 19.55
N TRP A 471 1.75 -6.04 19.73
CA TRP A 471 2.61 -5.51 18.67
C TRP A 471 2.76 -6.46 17.49
N LEU A 472 2.82 -7.78 17.73
CA LEU A 472 2.89 -8.77 16.67
C LEU A 472 1.54 -8.93 15.93
N PHE A 473 0.43 -8.67 16.61
CA PHE A 473 -0.90 -8.72 16.02
C PHE A 473 -1.34 -7.39 15.38
N ARG A 474 -0.53 -6.34 15.47
CA ARG A 474 -0.86 -5.03 14.90
C ARG A 474 -1.21 -5.15 13.42
N ILE A 475 -0.46 -5.91 12.64
CA ILE A 475 -0.71 -6.13 11.21
C ILE A 475 -2.14 -6.66 10.94
N VAL A 476 -2.62 -7.58 11.79
CA VAL A 476 -3.97 -8.16 11.64
C VAL A 476 -5.08 -7.12 11.84
N PHE A 477 -4.85 -6.14 12.72
CA PHE A 477 -5.85 -5.12 13.03
C PHE A 477 -5.77 -3.88 12.15
N SER A 478 -4.62 -3.59 11.59
CA SER A 478 -4.40 -2.36 10.80
C SER A 478 -4.44 -2.56 9.29
N GLU A 479 -4.20 -3.78 8.80
CA GLU A 479 -3.99 -4.05 7.37
C GLU A 479 -4.61 -5.39 6.95
N TRP A 480 -5.74 -5.73 7.57
CA TRP A 480 -6.43 -6.99 7.29
C TRP A 480 -6.82 -7.12 5.81
N ASP A 481 -7.30 -6.04 5.22
CA ASP A 481 -7.77 -6.02 3.83
C ASP A 481 -6.61 -6.30 2.86
N ALA A 482 -5.46 -5.67 3.08
CA ALA A 482 -4.25 -5.89 2.29
C ALA A 482 -3.68 -7.31 2.44
N LEU A 483 -3.80 -7.92 3.65
CA LEU A 483 -3.38 -9.30 3.88
C LEU A 483 -4.28 -10.30 3.13
N ILE A 484 -5.58 -10.03 3.05
CA ILE A 484 -6.53 -10.88 2.32
C ILE A 484 -6.19 -10.87 0.83
N PHE A 485 -5.94 -9.71 0.25
CA PHE A 485 -5.60 -9.59 -1.17
C PHE A 485 -4.39 -10.46 -1.56
N ARG A 486 -3.34 -10.51 -0.73
CA ARG A 486 -2.16 -11.34 -0.98
C ARG A 486 -2.38 -12.85 -0.80
N SER A 487 -3.50 -13.27 -0.22
CA SER A 487 -3.80 -14.69 -0.02
C SER A 487 -4.60 -15.32 -1.18
N PHE A 488 -4.87 -14.57 -2.23
CA PHE A 488 -5.42 -14.99 -3.51
C PHE A 488 -4.36 -15.08 -4.59
#